data_93f5bb150d65ba24ad30d8da37beed78
#
_entry.id   93f5bb150d65ba24ad30d8da37beed78
#
_cell.length_a   1.000
_cell.length_b   1.000
_cell.length_c   1.000
_cell.angle_alpha   90.00
_cell.angle_beta   90.00
_cell.angle_gamma   90.00
#
_symmetry.space_group_name_H-M   'P 1'
#
loop_
_entity.id
_entity.type
_entity.pdbx_description
1 polymer ?
#
loop_
_entity_poly.entity_id
_entity_poly.type
_entity_poly.pdbx_seq_one_letter_code
_entity_poly.pdbx_strand_id
1 'polypeptide(L)'
;TKDILEILKKSLLGLDIDFSKDLEDKLDFFCAQILESSKKFNLTGYKSLEDIESFLIIRSYRYVKAINNYKKDKNYIKKNLDFLDLGTGAGIPSLPIKFLYPNLNLKLVDSSNKKCDFIEEIINKMELGKISVECTRAESLGISEDREKYDIVLTRALAKLPTLAELSIGLIKVNGIVVTAKGKFPDTELNQSKFITNIMGVKKHEIILIEEPTYIENDNFVIWKKNFKTPKKYPRRNG
;
A
#
# COMPACT_ATOMS: atom_id res chain seq x y z
N THR A 1 13.36 16.71 -17.22
CA THR A 1 11.88 16.68 -17.25
C THR A 1 11.37 15.70 -18.31
N LYS A 2 11.71 15.85 -19.61
CA LYS A 2 11.28 14.89 -20.66
C LYS A 2 11.82 13.47 -20.44
N ASP A 3 13.07 13.35 -20.03
CA ASP A 3 13.73 12.06 -19.80
C ASP A 3 13.11 11.30 -18.61
N ILE A 4 12.74 11.99 -17.54
CA ILE A 4 12.13 11.40 -16.34
C ILE A 4 10.74 10.82 -16.68
N LEU A 5 9.92 11.58 -17.41
CA LEU A 5 8.61 11.15 -17.86
C LEU A 5 8.69 9.91 -18.78
N GLU A 6 9.69 9.87 -19.66
CA GLU A 6 9.90 8.72 -20.54
C GLU A 6 10.32 7.46 -19.75
N ILE A 7 11.14 7.64 -18.71
CA ILE A 7 11.53 6.59 -17.78
C ILE A 7 10.31 6.06 -17.03
N LEU A 8 9.48 6.94 -16.45
CA LEU A 8 8.25 6.57 -15.76
C LEU A 8 7.32 5.77 -16.68
N LYS A 9 7.08 6.27 -17.90
CA LYS A 9 6.25 5.60 -18.91
C LYS A 9 6.74 4.20 -19.27
N LYS A 10 8.04 4.04 -19.56
CA LYS A 10 8.64 2.73 -19.83
C LYS A 10 8.51 1.79 -18.64
N SER A 11 8.68 2.30 -17.43
CA SER A 11 8.58 1.52 -16.20
C SER A 11 7.16 0.99 -15.99
N LEU A 12 6.15 1.83 -16.18
CA LEU A 12 4.75 1.43 -16.03
C LEU A 12 4.33 0.42 -17.11
N LEU A 13 4.79 0.57 -18.33
CA LEU A 13 4.58 -0.43 -19.39
C LEU A 13 5.21 -1.79 -19.02
N GLY A 14 6.41 -1.81 -18.43
CA GLY A 14 7.03 -3.03 -17.90
C GLY A 14 6.24 -3.69 -16.77
N LEU A 15 5.43 -2.92 -16.06
CA LEU A 15 4.51 -3.41 -15.02
C LEU A 15 3.12 -3.79 -15.56
N ASP A 16 2.92 -3.81 -16.88
CA ASP A 16 1.63 -4.02 -17.56
C ASP A 16 0.59 -2.91 -17.25
N ILE A 17 1.04 -1.66 -17.08
CA ILE A 17 0.19 -0.51 -16.77
C ILE A 17 0.18 0.46 -17.96
N ASP A 18 -1.02 0.75 -18.45
CA ASP A 18 -1.23 1.76 -19.48
C ASP A 18 -1.04 3.17 -18.92
N PHE A 19 -0.19 3.95 -19.56
CA PHE A 19 0.12 5.31 -19.18
C PHE A 19 -0.68 6.31 -20.02
N SER A 20 -1.88 6.64 -19.56
CA SER A 20 -2.74 7.64 -20.21
C SER A 20 -2.32 9.07 -19.84
N LYS A 21 -2.76 10.05 -20.63
CA LYS A 21 -2.51 11.47 -20.33
C LYS A 21 -3.19 11.90 -19.01
N ASP A 22 -4.38 11.39 -18.72
CA ASP A 22 -5.07 11.64 -17.45
C ASP A 22 -4.26 11.11 -16.23
N LEU A 23 -3.69 9.91 -16.36
CA LEU A 23 -2.83 9.36 -15.31
C LEU A 23 -1.55 10.18 -15.13
N GLU A 24 -0.92 10.60 -16.24
CA GLU A 24 0.25 11.49 -16.24
C GLU A 24 -0.03 12.76 -15.45
N ASP A 25 -1.09 13.50 -15.82
CA ASP A 25 -1.45 14.78 -15.18
C ASP A 25 -1.72 14.62 -13.67
N LYS A 26 -2.36 13.52 -13.27
CA LYS A 26 -2.58 13.19 -11.86
C LYS A 26 -1.29 12.92 -11.11
N LEU A 27 -0.38 12.16 -11.70
CA LEU A 27 0.91 11.84 -11.08
C LEU A 27 1.81 13.07 -10.98
N ASP A 28 1.89 13.89 -12.02
CA ASP A 28 2.66 15.13 -12.00
C ASP A 28 2.19 16.06 -10.89
N PHE A 29 0.87 16.26 -10.78
CA PHE A 29 0.28 17.05 -9.70
C PHE A 29 0.63 16.48 -8.34
N PHE A 30 0.43 15.17 -8.14
CA PHE A 30 0.65 14.51 -6.86
C PHE A 30 2.13 14.54 -6.43
N CYS A 31 3.07 14.26 -7.34
CA CYS A 31 4.50 14.35 -7.07
C CYS A 31 4.94 15.76 -6.67
N ALA A 32 4.41 16.78 -7.36
CA ALA A 32 4.67 18.17 -7.01
C ALA A 32 4.16 18.53 -5.60
N GLN A 33 2.96 18.08 -5.22
CA GLN A 33 2.41 18.28 -3.88
C GLN A 33 3.22 17.57 -2.80
N ILE A 34 3.68 16.33 -3.05
CA ILE A 34 4.58 15.60 -2.13
C ILE A 34 5.88 16.39 -1.94
N LEU A 35 6.51 16.85 -3.02
CA LEU A 35 7.77 17.59 -2.96
C LEU A 35 7.62 18.90 -2.18
N GLU A 36 6.56 19.65 -2.44
CA GLU A 36 6.27 20.91 -1.75
C GLU A 36 6.00 20.70 -0.26
N SER A 37 5.14 19.72 0.08
CA SER A 37 4.79 19.44 1.47
C SER A 37 5.95 18.88 2.27
N SER A 38 6.86 18.12 1.63
CA SER A 38 8.07 17.59 2.26
C SER A 38 9.06 18.68 2.67
N LYS A 39 8.95 19.90 2.13
CA LYS A 39 9.71 21.07 2.60
C LYS A 39 9.15 21.66 3.89
N LYS A 40 7.86 21.46 4.15
CA LYS A 40 7.14 22.04 5.30
C LYS A 40 7.16 21.13 6.53
N PHE A 41 7.10 19.82 6.31
CA PHE A 41 7.16 18.81 7.38
C PHE A 41 7.71 17.48 6.85
N ASN A 42 8.06 16.56 7.73
CA ASN A 42 8.61 15.25 7.36
C ASN A 42 7.54 14.32 6.77
N LEU A 43 7.12 14.58 5.51
CA LEU A 43 6.17 13.75 4.78
C LEU A 43 6.88 12.55 4.15
N THR A 44 8.01 12.78 3.48
CA THR A 44 8.91 11.76 2.94
C THR A 44 10.37 12.19 3.01
N GLY A 45 11.29 11.23 2.98
CA GLY A 45 12.74 11.51 2.93
C GLY A 45 13.25 11.94 1.57
N TYR A 46 12.48 11.77 0.50
CA TYR A 46 12.88 12.10 -0.87
C TYR A 46 12.80 13.59 -1.15
N LYS A 47 13.79 14.14 -1.87
CA LYS A 47 14.00 15.57 -2.07
C LYS A 47 13.96 16.01 -3.54
N SER A 48 13.80 15.08 -4.47
CA SER A 48 13.68 15.34 -5.90
C SER A 48 12.42 14.70 -6.49
N LEU A 49 11.93 15.22 -7.61
CA LEU A 49 10.83 14.58 -8.35
C LEU A 49 11.23 13.20 -8.85
N GLU A 50 12.47 13.04 -9.31
CA GLU A 50 13.02 11.78 -9.80
C GLU A 50 12.97 10.68 -8.72
N ASP A 51 13.37 11.00 -7.49
CA ASP A 51 13.30 10.08 -6.36
C ASP A 51 11.84 9.73 -6.01
N ILE A 52 10.95 10.73 -6.01
CA ILE A 52 9.53 10.53 -5.71
C ILE A 52 8.91 9.60 -6.76
N GLU A 53 9.14 9.85 -8.05
CA GLU A 53 8.63 8.99 -9.13
C GLU A 53 9.19 7.58 -9.05
N SER A 54 10.50 7.43 -8.88
CA SER A 54 11.17 6.14 -8.84
C SER A 54 10.81 5.33 -7.57
N PHE A 55 10.89 5.94 -6.40
CA PHE A 55 10.79 5.21 -5.13
C PHE A 55 9.40 5.25 -4.50
N LEU A 56 8.53 6.14 -4.92
CA LEU A 56 7.15 6.19 -4.45
C LEU A 56 6.16 5.72 -5.51
N ILE A 57 6.18 6.32 -6.70
CA ILE A 57 5.16 6.06 -7.72
C ILE A 57 5.35 4.69 -8.37
N ILE A 58 6.54 4.42 -8.92
CA ILE A 58 6.80 3.13 -9.59
C ILE A 58 6.63 1.96 -8.61
N ARG A 59 7.15 2.10 -7.38
CA ARG A 59 6.98 1.06 -6.36
C ARG A 59 5.52 0.90 -5.92
N SER A 60 4.68 1.92 -6.01
CA SER A 60 3.24 1.78 -5.79
C SER A 60 2.60 0.83 -6.80
N TYR A 61 2.95 0.95 -8.06
CA TYR A 61 2.42 0.08 -9.12
C TYR A 61 2.98 -1.34 -9.08
N ARG A 62 4.13 -1.58 -8.45
CA ARG A 62 4.61 -2.93 -8.15
C ARG A 62 3.65 -3.70 -7.23
N TYR A 63 2.90 -3.03 -6.34
CA TYR A 63 1.82 -3.67 -5.58
C TYR A 63 0.72 -4.23 -6.50
N VAL A 64 0.34 -3.48 -7.54
CA VAL A 64 -0.62 -3.92 -8.55
C VAL A 64 -0.12 -5.19 -9.23
N LYS A 65 1.13 -5.18 -9.70
CA LYS A 65 1.77 -6.34 -10.35
C LYS A 65 1.83 -7.55 -9.41
N ALA A 66 2.24 -7.34 -8.17
CA ALA A 66 2.33 -8.40 -7.16
C ALA A 66 0.96 -9.02 -6.85
N ILE A 67 -0.09 -8.21 -6.69
CA ILE A 67 -1.46 -8.68 -6.46
C ILE A 67 -1.96 -9.49 -7.66
N ASN A 68 -1.78 -8.97 -8.87
CA ASN A 68 -2.23 -9.62 -10.08
C ASN A 68 -1.50 -10.96 -10.30
N ASN A 69 -0.19 -11.01 -10.08
CA ASN A 69 0.61 -12.24 -10.17
C ASN A 69 0.14 -13.27 -9.13
N TYR A 70 -0.06 -12.84 -7.88
CA TYR A 70 -0.56 -13.70 -6.81
C TYR A 70 -1.95 -14.27 -7.13
N LYS A 71 -2.87 -13.44 -7.62
CA LYS A 71 -4.24 -13.84 -7.96
C LYS A 71 -4.33 -14.55 -9.31
N LYS A 72 -3.27 -14.53 -10.13
CA LYS A 72 -3.27 -15.01 -11.52
C LYS A 72 -4.38 -14.39 -12.36
N ASP A 73 -4.70 -13.13 -12.10
CA ASP A 73 -5.78 -12.37 -12.73
C ASP A 73 -5.36 -10.90 -12.87
N LYS A 74 -5.04 -10.47 -14.10
CA LYS A 74 -4.60 -9.09 -14.41
C LYS A 74 -5.67 -8.03 -14.14
N ASN A 75 -6.92 -8.43 -14.01
CA ASN A 75 -8.04 -7.54 -13.73
C ASN A 75 -8.57 -7.66 -12.30
N TYR A 76 -7.85 -8.34 -11.42
CA TYR A 76 -8.34 -8.59 -10.06
C TYR A 76 -8.69 -7.31 -9.30
N ILE A 77 -7.85 -6.29 -9.40
CA ILE A 77 -8.05 -4.99 -8.72
C ILE A 77 -9.22 -4.19 -9.32
N LYS A 78 -9.61 -4.46 -10.58
CA LYS A 78 -10.79 -3.80 -11.22
C LYS A 78 -12.13 -4.26 -10.64
N LYS A 79 -12.16 -5.33 -9.85
CA LYS A 79 -13.35 -5.80 -9.15
C LYS A 79 -13.74 -4.79 -8.07
N ASN A 80 -15.00 -4.83 -7.64
CA ASN A 80 -15.46 -3.99 -6.53
C ASN A 80 -14.96 -4.56 -5.20
N LEU A 81 -13.76 -4.16 -4.80
CA LEU A 81 -13.04 -4.63 -3.62
C LEU A 81 -12.87 -3.48 -2.62
N ASP A 82 -12.89 -3.83 -1.34
CA ASP A 82 -12.60 -2.90 -0.24
C ASP A 82 -11.11 -2.97 0.10
N PHE A 83 -10.41 -1.86 -0.07
CA PHE A 83 -8.99 -1.69 0.23
C PHE A 83 -8.79 -0.86 1.48
N LEU A 84 -7.78 -1.24 2.26
CA LEU A 84 -7.22 -0.42 3.33
C LEU A 84 -5.72 -0.24 3.09
N ASP A 85 -5.23 0.99 3.22
CA ASP A 85 -3.80 1.29 3.33
C ASP A 85 -3.47 1.67 4.77
N LEU A 86 -2.73 0.81 5.44
CA LEU A 86 -2.41 0.93 6.86
C LEU A 86 -1.02 1.53 7.06
N GLY A 87 -0.96 2.73 7.65
CA GLY A 87 0.27 3.51 7.75
C GLY A 87 0.62 4.17 6.42
N THR A 88 -0.36 4.78 5.78
CA THR A 88 -0.31 5.25 4.39
C THR A 88 0.72 6.37 4.14
N GLY A 89 1.13 7.11 5.16
CA GLY A 89 2.12 8.18 5.03
C GLY A 89 1.67 9.29 4.09
N ALA A 90 2.33 9.43 2.95
CA ALA A 90 1.97 10.37 1.89
C ALA A 90 0.85 9.86 0.96
N GLY A 91 0.07 8.87 1.37
CA GLY A 91 -0.91 8.21 0.50
C GLY A 91 -0.28 7.13 -0.40
N ILE A 92 0.87 6.59 0.01
CA ILE A 92 1.66 5.61 -0.76
C ILE A 92 1.59 4.23 -0.09
N PRO A 93 1.20 3.17 -0.84
CA PRO A 93 1.12 3.08 -2.29
C PRO A 93 -0.26 3.44 -2.89
N SER A 94 -1.25 3.75 -2.10
CA SER A 94 -2.65 3.62 -2.51
C SER A 94 -3.20 4.75 -3.35
N LEU A 95 -2.75 6.01 -3.21
CA LEU A 95 -3.22 7.09 -4.09
C LEU A 95 -2.81 6.88 -5.55
N PRO A 96 -1.57 6.53 -5.90
CA PRO A 96 -1.23 6.17 -7.28
C PRO A 96 -2.10 5.02 -7.84
N ILE A 97 -2.38 4.00 -7.02
CA ILE A 97 -3.27 2.89 -7.40
C ILE A 97 -4.70 3.41 -7.63
N LYS A 98 -5.18 4.32 -6.79
CA LYS A 98 -6.50 4.96 -6.92
C LYS A 98 -6.63 5.79 -8.19
N PHE A 99 -5.56 6.47 -8.62
CA PHE A 99 -5.57 7.23 -9.88
C PHE A 99 -5.77 6.30 -11.10
N LEU A 100 -5.18 5.11 -11.05
CA LEU A 100 -5.33 4.09 -12.09
C LEU A 100 -6.70 3.39 -12.02
N TYR A 101 -7.24 3.19 -10.81
CA TYR A 101 -8.51 2.50 -10.55
C TYR A 101 -9.49 3.40 -9.79
N PRO A 102 -10.11 4.42 -10.44
CA PRO A 102 -10.92 5.44 -9.76
C PRO A 102 -12.14 4.88 -9.03
N ASN A 103 -12.63 3.70 -9.40
CA ASN A 103 -13.78 3.04 -8.76
C ASN A 103 -13.42 2.22 -7.51
N LEU A 104 -12.15 2.13 -7.15
CA LEU A 104 -11.69 1.40 -5.98
C LEU A 104 -12.28 2.00 -4.69
N ASN A 105 -12.86 1.17 -3.82
CA ASN A 105 -13.21 1.58 -2.46
C ASN A 105 -11.95 1.57 -1.60
N LEU A 106 -11.51 2.73 -1.12
CA LEU A 106 -10.23 2.88 -0.44
C LEU A 106 -10.38 3.62 0.88
N LYS A 107 -9.84 3.05 1.95
CA LYS A 107 -9.63 3.74 3.23
C LYS A 107 -8.12 3.89 3.47
N LEU A 108 -7.70 5.10 3.81
CA LEU A 108 -6.33 5.45 4.13
C LEU A 108 -6.21 5.73 5.62
N VAL A 109 -5.22 5.16 6.28
CA VAL A 109 -5.02 5.31 7.73
C VAL A 109 -3.58 5.67 8.04
N ASP A 110 -3.40 6.71 8.82
CA ASP A 110 -2.12 7.07 9.44
C ASP A 110 -2.37 7.64 10.84
N SER A 111 -1.39 7.60 11.72
CA SER A 111 -1.51 8.16 13.07
C SER A 111 -1.08 9.63 13.16
N SER A 112 -0.57 10.21 12.08
CA SER A 112 -0.07 11.59 12.02
C SER A 112 -1.10 12.53 11.43
N ASN A 113 -1.63 13.47 12.20
CA ASN A 113 -2.57 14.49 11.72
C ASN A 113 -2.05 15.22 10.49
N LYS A 114 -0.78 15.66 10.49
CA LYS A 114 -0.20 16.37 9.34
C LYS A 114 -0.21 15.56 8.05
N LYS A 115 -0.08 14.23 8.14
CA LYS A 115 -0.15 13.35 6.96
C LYS A 115 -1.58 13.13 6.53
N CYS A 116 -2.50 12.96 7.49
CA CYS A 116 -3.94 12.85 7.20
C CYS A 116 -4.45 14.13 6.53
N ASP A 117 -4.11 15.31 7.06
CA ASP A 117 -4.49 16.61 6.48
C ASP A 117 -3.96 16.76 5.05
N PHE A 118 -2.71 16.36 4.79
CA PHE A 118 -2.13 16.34 3.45
C PHE A 118 -2.94 15.45 2.49
N ILE A 119 -3.30 14.25 2.92
CA ILE A 119 -4.05 13.31 2.09
C ILE A 119 -5.46 13.86 1.80
N GLU A 120 -6.13 14.42 2.81
CA GLU A 120 -7.45 15.05 2.64
C GLU A 120 -7.39 16.22 1.66
N GLU A 121 -6.34 17.03 1.72
CA GLU A 121 -6.10 18.11 0.75
C GLU A 121 -5.96 17.58 -0.68
N ILE A 122 -5.21 16.48 -0.89
CA ILE A 122 -5.07 15.84 -2.20
C ILE A 122 -6.40 15.31 -2.69
N ILE A 123 -7.15 14.60 -1.84
CA ILE A 123 -8.47 14.04 -2.17
C ILE A 123 -9.42 15.16 -2.65
N ASN A 124 -9.46 16.26 -1.93
CA ASN A 124 -10.33 17.39 -2.24
C ASN A 124 -9.90 18.11 -3.53
N LYS A 125 -8.61 18.39 -3.70
CA LYS A 125 -8.09 19.06 -4.91
C LYS A 125 -8.27 18.24 -6.18
N MET A 126 -8.23 16.91 -6.07
CA MET A 126 -8.38 16.00 -7.21
C MET A 126 -9.79 15.42 -7.33
N GLU A 127 -10.73 15.84 -6.48
CA GLU A 127 -12.13 15.39 -6.46
C GLU A 127 -12.27 13.85 -6.47
N LEU A 128 -11.44 13.16 -5.67
CA LEU A 128 -11.41 11.71 -5.63
C LEU A 128 -12.64 11.16 -4.88
N GLY A 129 -13.46 10.37 -5.55
CA GLY A 129 -14.59 9.66 -4.95
C GLY A 129 -14.23 8.29 -4.38
N LYS A 130 -15.12 7.69 -3.56
CA LYS A 130 -14.96 6.35 -2.98
C LYS A 130 -13.65 6.18 -2.20
N ILE A 131 -13.27 7.20 -1.44
CA ILE A 131 -12.07 7.23 -0.63
C ILE A 131 -12.35 7.93 0.69
N SER A 132 -11.74 7.46 1.77
CA SER A 132 -11.82 8.08 3.09
C SER A 132 -10.46 8.05 3.78
N VAL A 133 -10.26 8.99 4.70
CA VAL A 133 -9.06 9.08 5.54
C VAL A 133 -9.51 8.94 6.99
N GLU A 134 -8.75 8.18 7.79
CA GLU A 134 -8.93 8.12 9.24
C GLU A 134 -7.59 8.33 9.93
N CYS A 135 -7.53 9.36 10.79
CA CYS A 135 -6.35 9.66 11.58
C CYS A 135 -6.41 8.89 12.91
N THR A 136 -5.87 7.68 12.92
CA THR A 136 -5.90 6.79 14.09
C THR A 136 -4.72 5.82 14.11
N ARG A 137 -4.51 5.16 15.23
CA ARG A 137 -3.51 4.10 15.35
C ARG A 137 -4.06 2.77 14.80
N ALA A 138 -3.18 1.96 14.19
CA ALA A 138 -3.52 0.66 13.64
C ALA A 138 -4.16 -0.30 14.66
N GLU A 139 -3.73 -0.22 15.91
CA GLU A 139 -4.25 -1.05 17.01
C GLU A 139 -5.73 -0.77 17.28
N SER A 140 -6.15 0.49 17.14
CA SER A 140 -7.55 0.91 17.35
C SER A 140 -8.48 0.34 16.29
N LEU A 141 -8.02 0.26 15.02
CA LEU A 141 -8.81 -0.34 13.94
C LEU A 141 -9.10 -1.83 14.17
N GLY A 142 -8.14 -2.57 14.71
CA GLY A 142 -8.29 -4.00 14.92
C GLY A 142 -9.39 -4.40 15.91
N ILE A 143 -9.88 -3.45 16.71
CA ILE A 143 -10.98 -3.62 17.68
C ILE A 143 -12.23 -2.83 17.32
N SER A 144 -12.26 -2.14 16.20
CA SER A 144 -13.38 -1.33 15.69
C SER A 144 -14.25 -2.13 14.69
N GLU A 145 -15.18 -1.44 14.05
CA GLU A 145 -15.99 -1.96 12.94
C GLU A 145 -15.18 -2.29 11.67
N ASP A 146 -13.94 -1.87 11.61
CA ASP A 146 -13.01 -2.18 10.50
C ASP A 146 -12.42 -3.60 10.58
N ARG A 147 -12.69 -4.31 11.69
CA ARG A 147 -12.25 -5.69 11.84
C ARG A 147 -12.89 -6.61 10.80
N GLU A 148 -12.05 -7.42 10.12
CA GLU A 148 -12.47 -8.39 9.10
C GLU A 148 -13.33 -7.80 7.97
N LYS A 149 -13.06 -6.56 7.58
CA LYS A 149 -13.86 -5.78 6.65
C LYS A 149 -13.26 -5.69 5.23
N TYR A 150 -11.94 -5.77 5.10
CA TYR A 150 -11.26 -5.48 3.84
C TYR A 150 -10.93 -6.73 3.05
N ASP A 151 -10.99 -6.62 1.71
CA ASP A 151 -10.52 -7.66 0.80
C ASP A 151 -9.01 -7.63 0.69
N ILE A 152 -8.42 -6.43 0.71
CA ILE A 152 -6.97 -6.22 0.62
C ILE A 152 -6.54 -5.15 1.63
N VAL A 153 -5.51 -5.47 2.41
CA VAL A 153 -4.79 -4.51 3.24
C VAL A 153 -3.38 -4.33 2.67
N LEU A 154 -3.05 -3.09 2.32
CA LEU A 154 -1.71 -2.70 1.89
C LEU A 154 -0.95 -2.12 3.08
N THR A 155 0.34 -2.38 3.15
CA THR A 155 1.23 -1.76 4.12
C THR A 155 2.61 -1.51 3.51
N ARG A 156 3.26 -0.41 3.92
CA ARG A 156 4.62 -0.08 3.53
C ARG A 156 5.39 0.49 4.70
N ALA A 157 6.55 -0.10 5.01
CA ALA A 157 7.47 0.40 6.05
C ALA A 157 6.85 0.70 7.43
N LEU A 158 5.71 0.06 7.76
CA LEU A 158 4.97 0.32 9.01
C LEU A 158 5.64 -0.32 10.23
N ALA A 159 6.01 -1.60 10.12
CA ALA A 159 6.60 -2.37 11.21
C ALA A 159 7.36 -3.61 10.69
N LYS A 160 8.06 -4.31 11.59
CA LYS A 160 8.59 -5.65 11.32
C LYS A 160 7.44 -6.65 11.13
N LEU A 161 7.65 -7.71 10.35
CA LEU A 161 6.59 -8.67 9.98
C LEU A 161 5.82 -9.26 11.17
N PRO A 162 6.42 -9.62 12.33
CA PRO A 162 5.63 -10.11 13.46
C PRO A 162 4.60 -9.11 13.97
N THR A 163 4.99 -7.86 14.19
CA THR A 163 4.10 -6.78 14.61
C THR A 163 3.09 -6.45 13.52
N LEU A 164 3.55 -6.36 12.28
CA LEU A 164 2.70 -6.07 11.13
C LEU A 164 1.59 -7.10 10.95
N ALA A 165 1.90 -8.39 11.13
CA ALA A 165 0.91 -9.46 11.08
C ALA A 165 -0.23 -9.25 12.09
N GLU A 166 0.12 -8.88 13.32
CA GLU A 166 -0.88 -8.62 14.37
C GLU A 166 -1.76 -7.42 14.05
N LEU A 167 -1.17 -6.34 13.52
CA LEU A 167 -1.88 -5.11 13.19
C LEU A 167 -2.79 -5.23 11.95
N SER A 168 -2.41 -6.04 10.96
CA SER A 168 -3.05 -6.02 9.63
C SER A 168 -3.97 -7.21 9.36
N ILE A 169 -3.62 -8.43 9.80
CA ILE A 169 -4.39 -9.64 9.44
C ILE A 169 -5.79 -9.62 10.05
N GLY A 170 -5.96 -9.00 11.23
CA GLY A 170 -7.27 -8.82 11.86
C GLY A 170 -8.25 -7.97 11.06
N LEU A 171 -7.77 -7.17 10.12
CA LEU A 171 -8.56 -6.22 9.32
C LEU A 171 -9.10 -6.83 8.01
N ILE A 172 -8.47 -7.89 7.49
CA ILE A 172 -8.94 -8.55 6.27
C ILE A 172 -10.03 -9.58 6.54
N LYS A 173 -10.97 -9.71 5.60
CA LYS A 173 -11.96 -10.78 5.53
C LYS A 173 -11.28 -12.15 5.44
N VAL A 174 -11.98 -13.22 5.79
CA VAL A 174 -11.54 -14.57 5.40
C VAL A 174 -11.46 -14.64 3.87
N ASN A 175 -10.39 -15.19 3.33
CA ASN A 175 -9.96 -15.15 1.92
C ASN A 175 -9.42 -13.80 1.42
N GLY A 176 -9.45 -12.74 2.22
CA GLY A 176 -8.73 -11.50 1.95
C GLY A 176 -7.21 -11.67 2.08
N ILE A 177 -6.47 -10.66 1.65
CA ILE A 177 -4.99 -10.67 1.67
C ILE A 177 -4.41 -9.40 2.29
N VAL A 178 -3.31 -9.56 3.01
CA VAL A 178 -2.38 -8.47 3.33
C VAL A 178 -1.22 -8.53 2.35
N VAL A 179 -0.82 -7.38 1.84
CA VAL A 179 0.31 -7.23 0.93
C VAL A 179 1.28 -6.20 1.49
N THR A 180 2.51 -6.62 1.75
CA THR A 180 3.56 -5.73 2.25
C THR A 180 4.84 -5.86 1.44
N ALA A 181 5.43 -4.71 1.04
CA ALA A 181 6.70 -4.69 0.33
C ALA A 181 7.89 -4.76 1.30
N LYS A 182 8.88 -5.57 0.94
CA LYS A 182 10.19 -5.67 1.57
C LYS A 182 11.25 -5.58 0.48
N GLY A 183 12.24 -4.69 0.60
CA GLY A 183 13.31 -4.56 -0.40
C GLY A 183 14.15 -5.84 -0.45
N LYS A 184 14.81 -6.19 0.66
CA LYS A 184 15.56 -7.44 0.77
C LYS A 184 14.65 -8.60 1.16
N PHE A 185 15.05 -9.83 0.78
CA PHE A 185 14.34 -11.04 1.17
C PHE A 185 14.27 -11.14 2.70
N PRO A 186 13.08 -11.20 3.31
CA PRO A 186 12.92 -11.01 4.75
C PRO A 186 12.95 -12.31 5.56
N ASP A 187 13.88 -13.21 5.31
CA ASP A 187 13.94 -14.56 5.90
C ASP A 187 13.79 -14.58 7.42
N THR A 188 14.58 -13.76 8.11
CA THR A 188 14.55 -13.69 9.58
C THR A 188 13.19 -13.23 10.09
N GLU A 189 12.64 -12.16 9.51
CA GLU A 189 11.33 -11.63 9.90
C GLU A 189 10.20 -12.62 9.59
N LEU A 190 10.27 -13.35 8.47
CA LEU A 190 9.30 -14.38 8.10
C LEU A 190 9.28 -15.49 9.13
N ASN A 191 10.46 -16.00 9.51
CA ASN A 191 10.58 -17.05 10.53
C ASN A 191 10.00 -16.59 11.87
N GLN A 192 10.32 -15.37 12.30
CA GLN A 192 9.80 -14.77 13.54
C GLN A 192 8.28 -14.56 13.49
N SER A 193 7.70 -14.32 12.30
CA SER A 193 6.28 -14.06 12.15
C SER A 193 5.39 -15.30 12.10
N LYS A 194 5.95 -16.50 11.85
CA LYS A 194 5.19 -17.75 11.65
C LYS A 194 4.18 -18.03 12.75
N PHE A 195 4.59 -17.88 14.01
CA PHE A 195 3.72 -18.13 15.16
C PHE A 195 2.51 -17.19 15.18
N ILE A 196 2.76 -15.89 15.07
CA ILE A 196 1.68 -14.89 15.13
C ILE A 196 0.78 -14.94 13.89
N THR A 197 1.32 -15.13 12.69
CA THR A 197 0.51 -15.26 11.48
C THR A 197 -0.44 -16.44 11.55
N ASN A 198 0.02 -17.58 12.08
CA ASN A 198 -0.83 -18.75 12.28
C ASN A 198 -1.98 -18.47 13.27
N ILE A 199 -1.69 -17.84 14.42
CA ILE A 199 -2.71 -17.42 15.38
C ILE A 199 -3.71 -16.44 14.74
N MET A 200 -3.23 -15.52 13.94
CA MET A 200 -4.08 -14.52 13.27
C MET A 200 -4.96 -15.09 12.14
N GLY A 201 -4.76 -16.34 11.78
CA GLY A 201 -5.60 -17.07 10.81
C GLY A 201 -4.96 -17.28 9.44
N VAL A 202 -3.65 -17.16 9.30
CA VAL A 202 -2.89 -17.38 8.05
C VAL A 202 -2.12 -18.70 8.15
N LYS A 203 -2.36 -19.63 7.22
CA LYS A 203 -1.65 -20.93 7.20
C LYS A 203 -0.22 -20.84 6.68
N LYS A 204 -0.02 -20.05 5.61
CA LYS A 204 1.28 -19.85 4.98
C LYS A 204 1.34 -18.48 4.31
N HIS A 205 2.55 -17.96 4.20
CA HIS A 205 2.83 -16.78 3.38
C HIS A 205 3.21 -17.19 1.95
N GLU A 206 3.05 -16.26 1.03
CA GLU A 206 3.66 -16.35 -0.30
C GLU A 206 4.54 -15.11 -0.52
N ILE A 207 5.59 -15.27 -1.33
CA ILE A 207 6.49 -14.19 -1.69
C ILE A 207 6.44 -14.03 -3.20
N ILE A 208 6.17 -12.81 -3.63
CA ILE A 208 6.20 -12.42 -5.04
C ILE A 208 7.35 -11.44 -5.22
N LEU A 209 8.34 -11.83 -5.99
CA LEU A 209 9.45 -10.96 -6.39
C LEU A 209 8.99 -10.13 -7.61
N ILE A 210 9.20 -8.82 -7.54
CA ILE A 210 9.02 -7.89 -8.66
C ILE A 210 10.35 -7.22 -8.95
N GLU A 211 10.87 -7.44 -10.14
CA GLU A 211 12.18 -6.96 -10.59
C GLU A 211 12.07 -5.75 -11.51
N GLU A 212 10.94 -5.60 -12.19
CA GLU A 212 10.71 -4.48 -13.10
C GLU A 212 10.33 -3.17 -12.38
N PRO A 213 10.82 -2.04 -12.85
CA PRO A 213 11.90 -1.88 -13.81
C PRO A 213 13.26 -2.20 -13.18
N THR A 214 14.20 -2.73 -13.96
CA THR A 214 15.46 -3.29 -13.47
C THR A 214 16.48 -2.26 -12.94
N TYR A 215 16.26 -0.98 -13.16
CA TYR A 215 17.12 0.09 -12.62
C TYR A 215 16.75 0.49 -11.18
N ILE A 216 15.66 -0.04 -10.62
CA ILE A 216 15.27 0.11 -9.22
C ILE A 216 15.50 -1.24 -8.52
N GLU A 217 16.02 -1.20 -7.29
CA GLU A 217 16.15 -2.41 -6.48
C GLU A 217 14.85 -3.22 -6.44
N ASN A 218 14.99 -4.54 -6.50
CA ASN A 218 13.86 -5.47 -6.45
C ASN A 218 13.03 -5.31 -5.17
N ASP A 219 11.74 -5.54 -5.28
CA ASP A 219 10.84 -5.62 -4.13
C ASP A 219 10.32 -7.05 -3.96
N ASN A 220 10.46 -7.57 -2.75
CA ASN A 220 9.82 -8.81 -2.32
C ASN A 220 8.49 -8.47 -1.65
N PHE A 221 7.39 -8.94 -2.22
CA PHE A 221 6.07 -8.77 -1.63
C PHE A 221 5.71 -9.99 -0.81
N VAL A 222 5.59 -9.80 0.50
CA VAL A 222 5.04 -10.83 1.37
C VAL A 222 3.53 -10.73 1.34
N ILE A 223 2.86 -11.83 1.01
CA ILE A 223 1.40 -11.92 0.92
C ILE A 223 0.90 -12.94 1.95
N TRP A 224 -0.01 -12.49 2.80
CA TRP A 224 -0.73 -13.32 3.76
C TRP A 224 -2.18 -13.43 3.36
N LYS A 225 -2.62 -14.65 3.00
CA LYS A 225 -4.04 -14.95 2.78
C LYS A 225 -4.67 -15.44 4.08
N LYS A 226 -5.75 -14.79 4.51
CA LYS A 226 -6.49 -15.20 5.69
C LYS A 226 -7.33 -16.44 5.42
N ASN A 227 -7.13 -17.49 6.19
CA ASN A 227 -7.83 -18.76 6.07
C ASN A 227 -8.93 -18.92 7.13
N PHE A 228 -8.75 -18.32 8.31
CA PHE A 228 -9.66 -18.42 9.45
C PHE A 228 -9.85 -17.08 10.13
N LYS A 229 -10.93 -16.95 10.93
CA LYS A 229 -11.17 -15.76 11.75
C LYS A 229 -10.06 -15.54 12.77
N THR A 230 -9.71 -14.28 12.95
CA THR A 230 -8.73 -13.87 13.96
C THR A 230 -9.35 -13.91 15.37
N PRO A 231 -8.67 -14.48 16.37
CA PRO A 231 -9.18 -14.48 17.75
C PRO A 231 -9.41 -13.07 18.29
N LYS A 232 -10.51 -12.86 19.03
CA LYS A 232 -10.93 -11.53 19.52
C LYS A 232 -9.92 -10.81 20.41
N LYS A 233 -8.99 -11.54 21.02
CA LYS A 233 -7.92 -10.97 21.89
C LYS A 233 -6.82 -10.22 21.10
N TYR A 234 -6.83 -10.28 19.77
CA TYR A 234 -5.87 -9.58 18.90
C TYR A 234 -6.56 -8.47 18.09
N PRO A 235 -5.87 -7.35 17.79
CA PRO A 235 -4.50 -7.06 18.24
C PRO A 235 -4.43 -6.85 19.75
N ARG A 236 -3.27 -7.15 20.35
CA ARG A 236 -3.00 -6.81 21.74
C ARG A 236 -2.99 -5.29 21.89
N ARG A 237 -3.47 -4.81 23.01
CA ARG A 237 -3.33 -3.37 23.35
C ARG A 237 -1.84 -3.06 23.57
N ASN A 238 -1.40 -1.91 23.11
CA ASN A 238 -0.10 -1.39 23.52
C ASN A 238 -0.10 -1.27 25.05
N GLY A 239 0.85 -1.95 25.68
CA GLY A 239 1.10 -1.84 27.11
C GLY A 239 1.72 -0.49 27.45
#